data_17fdac89ef6e8e698151c6d03fea495c
#
_entry.id   17fdac89ef6e8e698151c6d03fea495c
#
_cell.length_a   1.000
_cell.length_b   1.000
_cell.length_c   1.000
_cell.angle_alpha   90.00
_cell.angle_beta   90.00
_cell.angle_gamma   90.00
#
_symmetry.space_group_name_H-M   'P 1'
#
loop_
_entity.id
_entity.type
_entity.pdbx_description
1 polymer ?
#
loop_
_entity_poly.entity_id
_entity_poly.type
_entity_poly.pdbx_seq_one_letter_code
_entity_poly.pdbx_strand_id
1 'polypeptide(L)'
;KVKQIIRQVAKCTECGREGSENPVDHFQKVAVPAKVLSHSIATPSLVAQVMYQKFAMGIPLNRLERDFYRMGLVLSRASMAHWIIRCSEEWLAPIYDRIHSELLKCENLHMDETRIQVNKEDGKKASSESYMWVLQSGASEPNKATYFRYSRTTSKKVAVEMLDDYQGYL
;
A
#
# COMPACT_ATOMS: atom_id res chain seq x y z
N LYS A 1 -20.92 -4.69 4.91
CA LYS A 1 -21.27 -6.14 4.98
C LYS A 1 -20.23 -6.84 5.85
N VAL A 2 -20.64 -7.53 6.93
CA VAL A 2 -19.76 -8.38 7.73
C VAL A 2 -19.80 -9.80 7.15
N LYS A 3 -18.62 -10.39 6.93
CA LYS A 3 -18.47 -11.76 6.46
C LYS A 3 -17.87 -12.60 7.58
N GLN A 4 -18.63 -13.57 8.09
CA GLN A 4 -18.14 -14.53 9.06
C GLN A 4 -17.61 -15.77 8.32
N ILE A 5 -16.40 -16.18 8.65
CA ILE A 5 -15.78 -17.40 8.12
C ILE A 5 -15.61 -18.37 9.28
N ILE A 6 -16.33 -19.49 9.19
CA ILE A 6 -16.26 -20.58 10.18
C ILE A 6 -15.49 -21.73 9.51
N ARG A 7 -14.54 -22.32 10.23
CA ARG A 7 -13.79 -23.49 9.76
C ARG A 7 -13.82 -24.60 10.81
N GLN A 8 -13.86 -25.81 10.34
CA GLN A 8 -13.69 -26.97 11.20
C GLN A 8 -12.21 -27.15 11.56
N VAL A 9 -11.99 -27.54 12.80
CA VAL A 9 -10.68 -27.92 13.32
C VAL A 9 -10.85 -29.30 13.95
N ALA A 10 -10.13 -30.30 13.45
CA ALA A 10 -10.09 -31.62 14.03
C ALA A 10 -8.81 -31.81 14.85
N LYS A 11 -8.92 -32.37 16.04
CA LYS A 11 -7.79 -32.78 16.86
C LYS A 11 -7.64 -34.30 16.74
N CYS A 12 -6.42 -34.77 16.57
CA CYS A 12 -6.14 -36.20 16.63
C CYS A 12 -6.49 -36.73 18.03
N THR A 13 -7.20 -37.85 18.09
CA THR A 13 -7.60 -38.46 19.37
C THR A 13 -6.49 -39.27 20.01
N GLU A 14 -5.47 -39.69 19.25
CA GLU A 14 -4.34 -40.48 19.73
C GLU A 14 -3.11 -39.61 20.08
N CYS A 15 -2.84 -38.54 19.32
CA CYS A 15 -1.71 -37.65 19.57
C CYS A 15 -1.89 -36.85 20.84
N GLY A 16 -0.81 -36.57 21.56
CA GLY A 16 -0.83 -35.75 22.78
C GLY A 16 -1.37 -36.45 24.03
N ARG A 17 -1.67 -37.72 23.98
CA ARG A 17 -2.02 -38.53 25.15
C ARG A 17 -0.78 -39.05 25.86
N GLU A 18 -0.92 -39.24 27.19
CA GLU A 18 0.12 -39.89 27.99
C GLU A 18 0.36 -41.33 27.47
N GLY A 19 1.63 -41.66 27.13
CA GLY A 19 1.98 -42.94 26.51
C GLY A 19 1.82 -43.04 24.98
N SER A 20 1.44 -41.93 24.32
CA SER A 20 1.41 -41.85 22.86
C SER A 20 2.83 -41.79 22.27
N GLU A 21 3.04 -42.41 21.10
CA GLU A 21 4.28 -42.28 20.32
C GLU A 21 4.54 -40.82 19.90
N ASN A 22 3.49 -40.02 19.87
CA ASN A 22 3.56 -38.60 19.49
C ASN A 22 3.03 -37.71 20.65
N PRO A 23 3.91 -37.14 21.49
CA PRO A 23 3.53 -36.41 22.68
C PRO A 23 2.92 -35.02 22.37
N VAL A 24 2.92 -34.58 21.10
CA VAL A 24 2.41 -33.27 20.68
C VAL A 24 1.02 -33.38 20.08
N ASP A 25 0.11 -32.51 20.49
CA ASP A 25 -1.23 -32.38 19.91
C ASP A 25 -1.19 -32.05 18.42
N HIS A 26 -1.80 -32.88 17.59
CA HIS A 26 -1.94 -32.62 16.15
C HIS A 26 -3.34 -32.11 15.82
N PHE A 27 -3.39 -30.94 15.16
CA PHE A 27 -4.62 -30.32 14.69
C PHE A 27 -4.65 -30.25 13.17
N GLN A 28 -5.71 -30.75 12.56
CA GLN A 28 -6.00 -30.55 11.16
C GLN A 28 -7.04 -29.46 10.99
N LYS A 29 -6.75 -28.48 10.13
CA LYS A 29 -7.61 -27.32 9.90
C LYS A 29 -7.96 -27.24 8.42
N VAL A 30 -9.24 -27.03 8.12
CA VAL A 30 -9.67 -26.75 6.74
C VAL A 30 -9.06 -25.43 6.25
N ALA A 31 -8.60 -25.43 4.98
CA ALA A 31 -8.08 -24.23 4.35
C ALA A 31 -9.16 -23.12 4.33
N VAL A 32 -8.74 -21.89 4.57
CA VAL A 32 -9.59 -20.72 4.44
C VAL A 32 -9.18 -19.92 3.19
N PRO A 33 -10.08 -19.14 2.58
CA PRO A 33 -9.74 -18.27 1.47
C PRO A 33 -8.54 -17.38 1.79
N ALA A 34 -7.66 -17.19 0.82
CA ALA A 34 -6.52 -16.30 0.95
C ALA A 34 -6.99 -14.88 1.30
N LYS A 35 -6.29 -14.26 2.23
CA LYS A 35 -6.56 -12.87 2.64
C LYS A 35 -5.66 -11.93 1.84
N VAL A 36 -6.13 -10.72 1.58
CA VAL A 36 -5.32 -9.68 0.96
C VAL A 36 -4.10 -9.32 1.81
N LEU A 37 -4.26 -9.35 3.12
CA LEU A 37 -3.17 -9.19 4.09
C LEU A 37 -3.21 -10.35 5.08
N SER A 38 -2.11 -11.05 5.25
CA SER A 38 -1.98 -12.11 6.26
C SER A 38 -2.22 -11.54 7.66
N HIS A 39 -2.83 -12.35 8.54
CA HIS A 39 -3.13 -11.98 9.93
C HIS A 39 -4.01 -10.73 10.10
N SER A 40 -4.80 -10.36 9.09
CA SER A 40 -5.69 -9.21 9.12
C SER A 40 -7.15 -9.61 8.93
N ILE A 41 -8.07 -8.77 9.46
CA ILE A 41 -9.51 -8.84 9.16
C ILE A 41 -9.86 -8.10 7.86
N ALA A 42 -8.89 -7.42 7.26
CA ALA A 42 -9.07 -6.62 6.05
C ALA A 42 -9.55 -7.49 4.88
N THR A 43 -10.69 -7.14 4.31
CA THR A 43 -11.11 -7.64 3.01
C THR A 43 -10.58 -6.74 1.90
N PRO A 44 -10.35 -7.24 0.67
CA PRO A 44 -9.91 -6.40 -0.44
C PRO A 44 -10.80 -5.18 -0.65
N SER A 45 -12.11 -5.35 -0.57
CA SER A 45 -13.09 -4.26 -0.74
C SER A 45 -13.01 -3.21 0.36
N LEU A 46 -12.76 -3.60 1.62
CA LEU A 46 -12.62 -2.65 2.71
C LEU A 46 -11.34 -1.83 2.58
N VAL A 47 -10.23 -2.48 2.23
CA VAL A 47 -8.95 -1.78 2.00
C VAL A 47 -9.08 -0.81 0.82
N ALA A 48 -9.67 -1.25 -0.30
CA ALA A 48 -9.90 -0.40 -1.46
C ALA A 48 -10.79 0.81 -1.11
N GLN A 49 -11.83 0.62 -0.30
CA GLN A 49 -12.68 1.71 0.18
C GLN A 49 -11.90 2.71 1.04
N VAL A 50 -11.07 2.25 1.97
CA VAL A 50 -10.23 3.11 2.81
C VAL A 50 -9.24 3.89 1.94
N MET A 51 -8.58 3.25 0.98
CA MET A 51 -7.67 3.90 0.05
C MET A 51 -8.39 4.95 -0.82
N TYR A 52 -9.54 4.60 -1.39
CA TYR A 52 -10.34 5.52 -2.19
C TYR A 52 -10.75 6.76 -1.40
N GLN A 53 -11.31 6.57 -0.20
CA GLN A 53 -11.71 7.69 0.65
C GLN A 53 -10.53 8.58 1.05
N LYS A 54 -9.38 7.96 1.36
CA LYS A 54 -8.19 8.72 1.75
C LYS A 54 -7.56 9.50 0.59
N PHE A 55 -7.35 8.87 -0.56
CA PHE A 55 -6.55 9.43 -1.65
C PHE A 55 -7.37 10.09 -2.75
N ALA A 56 -8.52 9.54 -3.12
CA ALA A 56 -9.39 10.15 -4.12
C ALA A 56 -10.32 11.20 -3.52
N MET A 57 -10.88 10.94 -2.33
CA MET A 57 -11.80 11.87 -1.67
C MET A 57 -11.13 12.80 -0.66
N GLY A 58 -9.83 12.64 -0.40
CA GLY A 58 -9.07 13.50 0.52
C GLY A 58 -9.46 13.38 1.99
N ILE A 59 -10.14 12.30 2.41
CA ILE A 59 -10.64 12.16 3.78
C ILE A 59 -9.52 11.65 4.71
N PRO A 60 -9.17 12.39 5.78
CA PRO A 60 -8.18 11.94 6.75
C PRO A 60 -8.63 10.68 7.50
N LEU A 61 -7.70 9.79 7.83
CA LEU A 61 -8.00 8.52 8.51
C LEU A 61 -8.69 8.69 9.87
N ASN A 62 -8.44 9.78 10.59
CA ASN A 62 -9.11 10.07 11.85
C ASN A 62 -10.61 10.39 11.68
N ARG A 63 -11.01 10.93 10.52
CA ARG A 63 -12.43 11.11 10.18
C ARG A 63 -13.06 9.78 9.79
N LEU A 64 -12.35 8.95 9.02
CA LEU A 64 -12.81 7.59 8.69
C LEU A 64 -13.01 6.72 9.93
N GLU A 65 -12.08 6.79 10.89
CA GLU A 65 -12.20 6.09 12.17
C GLU A 65 -13.50 6.44 12.90
N ARG A 66 -13.82 7.75 12.98
CA ARG A 66 -15.06 8.24 13.60
C ARG A 66 -16.31 7.80 12.84
N ASP A 67 -16.22 7.79 11.50
CA ASP A 67 -17.34 7.39 10.65
C ASP A 67 -17.64 5.90 10.79
N PHE A 68 -16.61 5.06 10.73
CA PHE A 68 -16.74 3.62 11.00
C PHE A 68 -17.29 3.35 12.40
N TYR A 69 -16.85 4.09 13.42
CA TYR A 69 -17.37 3.95 14.76
C TYR A 69 -18.89 4.26 14.85
N ARG A 70 -19.36 5.31 14.16
CA ARG A 70 -20.80 5.63 14.07
C ARG A 70 -21.61 4.52 13.38
N MET A 71 -21.00 3.80 12.46
CA MET A 71 -21.61 2.64 11.80
C MET A 71 -21.50 1.35 12.60
N GLY A 72 -20.98 1.41 13.84
CA GLY A 72 -20.81 0.24 14.73
C GLY A 72 -19.56 -0.60 14.44
N LEU A 73 -18.61 -0.10 13.63
CA LEU A 73 -17.35 -0.78 13.33
C LEU A 73 -16.18 -0.10 14.07
N VAL A 74 -15.57 -0.80 15.01
CA VAL A 74 -14.36 -0.34 15.70
C VAL A 74 -13.15 -0.66 14.83
N LEU A 75 -12.67 0.35 14.09
CA LEU A 75 -11.51 0.25 13.21
C LEU A 75 -10.60 1.45 13.43
N SER A 76 -9.43 1.21 14.01
CA SER A 76 -8.51 2.30 14.33
C SER A 76 -7.81 2.89 13.09
N ARG A 77 -7.52 4.18 13.13
CA ARG A 77 -6.70 4.85 12.11
C ARG A 77 -5.32 4.22 11.92
N ALA A 78 -4.75 3.65 13.00
CA ALA A 78 -3.47 2.95 12.94
C ALA A 78 -3.59 1.66 12.12
N SER A 79 -4.66 0.88 12.31
CA SER A 79 -4.93 -0.32 11.50
C SER A 79 -5.13 0.02 10.02
N MET A 80 -5.91 1.07 9.73
CA MET A 80 -6.10 1.54 8.34
C MET A 80 -4.79 1.99 7.70
N ALA A 81 -3.97 2.76 8.42
CA ALA A 81 -2.66 3.18 7.93
C ALA A 81 -1.74 1.98 7.65
N HIS A 82 -1.70 1.01 8.56
CA HIS A 82 -0.93 -0.21 8.38
C HIS A 82 -1.38 -1.04 7.16
N TRP A 83 -2.69 -1.15 6.92
CA TRP A 83 -3.21 -1.82 5.74
C TRP A 83 -2.79 -1.11 4.44
N ILE A 84 -2.86 0.23 4.43
CA ILE A 84 -2.43 1.01 3.26
C ILE A 84 -0.95 0.78 2.97
N ILE A 85 -0.09 0.88 4.00
CA ILE A 85 1.36 0.68 3.86
C ILE A 85 1.65 -0.72 3.33
N ARG A 86 1.13 -1.76 3.97
CA ARG A 86 1.35 -3.13 3.53
C ARG A 86 0.83 -3.42 2.14
N CYS A 87 -0.35 -2.90 1.78
CA CYS A 87 -0.86 -3.09 0.42
C CYS A 87 -0.04 -2.33 -0.62
N SER A 88 0.53 -1.16 -0.27
CA SER A 88 1.43 -0.46 -1.20
C SER A 88 2.70 -1.26 -1.46
N GLU A 89 3.28 -1.87 -0.44
CA GLU A 89 4.50 -2.66 -0.53
C GLU A 89 4.27 -4.04 -1.18
N GLU A 90 3.21 -4.75 -0.77
CA GLU A 90 2.99 -6.15 -1.18
C GLU A 90 2.29 -6.26 -2.56
N TRP A 91 1.46 -5.28 -2.94
CA TRP A 91 0.57 -5.38 -4.10
C TRP A 91 0.71 -4.25 -5.12
N LEU A 92 0.93 -3.00 -4.67
CA LEU A 92 0.95 -1.85 -5.58
C LEU A 92 2.34 -1.51 -6.10
N ALA A 93 3.41 -1.89 -5.39
CA ALA A 93 4.78 -1.63 -5.83
C ALA A 93 5.07 -2.14 -7.25
N PRO A 94 4.71 -3.37 -7.64
CA PRO A 94 4.94 -3.84 -9.01
C PRO A 94 4.19 -3.03 -10.09
N ILE A 95 3.01 -2.51 -9.75
CA ILE A 95 2.23 -1.64 -10.65
C ILE A 95 2.89 -0.28 -10.77
N TYR A 96 3.35 0.25 -9.66
CA TYR A 96 4.08 1.52 -9.59
C TYR A 96 5.36 1.48 -10.44
N ASP A 97 6.16 0.42 -10.31
CA ASP A 97 7.37 0.19 -11.11
C ASP A 97 7.03 0.01 -12.60
N ARG A 98 5.93 -0.67 -12.90
CA ARG A 98 5.47 -0.81 -14.29
C ARG A 98 5.05 0.51 -14.90
N ILE A 99 4.34 1.38 -14.18
CA ILE A 99 3.98 2.72 -14.66
C ILE A 99 5.23 3.52 -15.01
N HIS A 100 6.25 3.49 -14.15
CA HIS A 100 7.53 4.14 -14.43
C HIS A 100 8.18 3.60 -15.71
N SER A 101 8.30 2.27 -15.82
CA SER A 101 8.87 1.61 -17.00
C SER A 101 8.12 1.90 -18.30
N GLU A 102 6.80 2.09 -18.25
CA GLU A 102 6.01 2.46 -19.41
C GLU A 102 6.18 3.94 -19.78
N LEU A 103 6.32 4.83 -18.80
CA LEU A 103 6.62 6.24 -19.05
C LEU A 103 7.96 6.42 -19.75
N LEU A 104 8.99 5.69 -19.37
CA LEU A 104 10.31 5.78 -20.00
C LEU A 104 10.35 5.32 -21.49
N LYS A 105 9.26 4.72 -21.99
CA LYS A 105 9.09 4.37 -23.41
C LYS A 105 8.41 5.46 -24.24
N CYS A 106 7.84 6.47 -23.59
CA CYS A 106 7.20 7.59 -24.28
C CYS A 106 8.23 8.42 -25.03
N GLU A 107 7.85 9.02 -26.15
CA GLU A 107 8.70 9.96 -26.87
C GLU A 107 8.83 11.28 -26.14
N ASN A 108 7.73 11.75 -25.51
CA ASN A 108 7.69 13.02 -24.81
C ASN A 108 7.26 12.82 -23.35
N LEU A 109 8.06 13.34 -22.43
CA LEU A 109 7.76 13.38 -21.00
C LEU A 109 7.77 14.82 -20.48
N HIS A 110 7.06 15.03 -19.38
CA HIS A 110 7.15 16.25 -18.57
C HIS A 110 7.60 15.87 -17.18
N MET A 111 8.55 16.62 -16.64
CA MET A 111 9.03 16.45 -15.27
C MET A 111 8.98 17.78 -14.53
N ASP A 112 8.51 17.75 -13.29
CA ASP A 112 8.48 18.91 -12.40
C ASP A 112 8.57 18.46 -10.94
N GLU A 113 8.84 19.38 -10.02
CA GLU A 113 8.84 19.11 -8.61
C GLU A 113 8.00 20.12 -7.84
N THR A 114 7.30 19.64 -6.83
CA THR A 114 6.50 20.46 -5.90
C THR A 114 7.03 20.31 -4.47
N ARG A 115 7.12 21.42 -3.76
CA ARG A 115 7.49 21.41 -2.34
C ARG A 115 6.39 20.79 -1.50
N ILE A 116 6.79 19.92 -0.59
CA ILE A 116 5.90 19.34 0.41
C ILE A 116 6.52 19.40 1.79
N GLN A 117 5.69 19.51 2.81
CA GLN A 117 6.13 19.50 4.20
C GLN A 117 5.90 18.13 4.82
N VAL A 118 6.96 17.55 5.41
CA VAL A 118 6.91 16.28 6.12
C VAL A 118 7.27 16.53 7.59
N ASN A 119 6.27 16.47 8.47
CA ASN A 119 6.42 16.84 9.87
C ASN A 119 7.35 15.91 10.68
N LYS A 120 7.46 14.65 10.27
CA LYS A 120 8.26 13.62 10.95
C LYS A 120 9.16 12.94 9.93
N GLU A 121 10.25 13.57 9.60
CA GLU A 121 11.28 13.03 8.71
C GLU A 121 12.58 12.89 9.51
N ASP A 122 13.14 11.69 9.54
CA ASP A 122 14.35 11.41 10.33
C ASP A 122 15.53 12.32 9.91
N GLY A 123 16.13 12.97 10.89
CA GLY A 123 17.26 13.87 10.68
C GLY A 123 16.92 15.21 10.03
N LYS A 124 15.64 15.56 9.89
CA LYS A 124 15.17 16.87 9.42
C LYS A 124 14.28 17.57 10.43
N LYS A 125 14.32 18.91 10.44
CA LYS A 125 13.37 19.72 11.21
C LYS A 125 12.01 19.69 10.53
N ALA A 126 10.90 19.76 11.28
CA ALA A 126 9.54 19.78 10.75
C ALA A 126 9.26 20.95 9.78
N SER A 127 10.05 22.05 9.88
CA SER A 127 9.98 23.19 8.97
C SER A 127 10.80 23.04 7.68
N SER A 128 11.52 21.90 7.52
CA SER A 128 12.33 21.67 6.33
C SER A 128 11.44 21.24 5.17
N GLU A 129 11.78 21.71 3.97
CA GLU A 129 11.09 21.32 2.74
C GLU A 129 11.60 19.97 2.24
N SER A 130 10.68 19.15 1.78
CA SER A 130 10.90 17.96 0.97
C SER A 130 10.12 18.11 -0.33
N TYR A 131 10.24 17.19 -1.26
CA TYR A 131 9.75 17.40 -2.62
C TYR A 131 8.99 16.18 -3.12
N MET A 132 7.94 16.45 -3.87
CA MET A 132 7.27 15.44 -4.69
C MET A 132 7.62 15.72 -6.14
N TRP A 133 8.40 14.83 -6.73
CA TRP A 133 8.70 14.82 -8.14
C TRP A 133 7.56 14.18 -8.92
N VAL A 134 7.24 14.75 -10.06
CA VAL A 134 6.19 14.29 -10.96
C VAL A 134 6.82 14.00 -12.31
N LEU A 135 6.57 12.82 -12.86
CA LEU A 135 6.90 12.46 -14.23
C LEU A 135 5.59 12.10 -14.94
N GLN A 136 5.32 12.72 -16.08
CA GLN A 136 4.07 12.58 -16.80
C GLN A 136 4.30 12.40 -18.29
N SER A 137 3.49 11.55 -18.91
CA SER A 137 3.49 11.41 -20.38
C SER A 137 3.02 12.68 -21.07
N GLY A 138 3.68 13.05 -22.16
CA GLY A 138 3.33 14.22 -22.98
C GLY A 138 1.90 14.16 -23.55
N ALA A 139 1.38 15.31 -23.99
CA ALA A 139 0.01 15.42 -24.50
C ALA A 139 -0.23 14.59 -25.77
N SER A 140 0.80 14.34 -26.59
CA SER A 140 0.74 13.54 -27.82
C SER A 140 0.77 12.02 -27.59
N GLU A 141 1.19 11.59 -26.37
CA GLU A 141 1.33 10.16 -26.07
C GLU A 141 -0.03 9.44 -26.04
N PRO A 142 -0.14 8.24 -26.62
CA PRO A 142 -1.38 7.49 -26.66
C PRO A 142 -1.82 7.03 -25.27
N ASN A 143 -0.87 6.67 -24.41
CA ASN A 143 -1.11 6.22 -23.05
C ASN A 143 -0.77 7.33 -22.07
N LYS A 144 -1.80 7.78 -21.31
CA LYS A 144 -1.60 8.81 -20.29
C LYS A 144 -1.28 8.17 -18.95
N ALA A 145 -0.14 8.57 -18.39
CA ALA A 145 0.27 8.13 -17.07
C ALA A 145 0.99 9.26 -16.33
N THR A 146 0.88 9.24 -15.01
CA THR A 146 1.59 10.15 -14.10
C THR A 146 2.21 9.32 -12.98
N TYR A 147 3.47 9.58 -12.73
CA TYR A 147 4.27 8.92 -11.71
C TYR A 147 4.75 9.96 -10.71
N PHE A 148 4.61 9.68 -9.41
CA PHE A 148 5.03 10.56 -8.33
C PHE A 148 6.13 9.89 -7.53
N ARG A 149 7.21 10.62 -7.27
CA ARG A 149 8.32 10.16 -6.44
C ARG A 149 8.62 11.16 -5.33
N TYR A 150 8.56 10.71 -4.10
CA TYR A 150 9.02 11.51 -2.97
C TYR A 150 10.55 11.60 -2.96
N SER A 151 11.07 12.80 -2.65
CA SER A 151 12.49 13.02 -2.41
C SER A 151 12.71 14.07 -1.32
N ARG A 152 13.78 13.90 -0.58
CA ARG A 152 14.22 14.86 0.45
C ARG A 152 14.88 16.11 -0.15
N THR A 153 15.20 16.09 -1.44
CA THR A 153 15.98 17.13 -2.11
C THR A 153 15.52 17.33 -3.55
N THR A 154 15.88 18.50 -4.13
CA THR A 154 15.76 18.83 -5.56
C THR A 154 17.07 18.53 -6.32
N SER A 155 17.91 17.66 -5.79
CA SER A 155 19.19 17.33 -6.41
C SER A 155 19.00 16.78 -7.82
N LYS A 156 19.85 17.22 -8.76
CA LYS A 156 19.94 16.68 -10.13
C LYS A 156 20.01 15.14 -10.14
N LYS A 157 20.60 14.55 -9.11
CA LYS A 157 20.68 13.08 -8.96
C LYS A 157 19.30 12.42 -8.98
N VAL A 158 18.29 13.04 -8.37
CA VAL A 158 16.93 12.50 -8.32
C VAL A 158 16.32 12.47 -9.72
N ALA A 159 16.48 13.55 -10.49
CA ALA A 159 16.02 13.62 -11.88
C ALA A 159 16.71 12.56 -12.75
N VAL A 160 18.02 12.43 -12.63
CA VAL A 160 18.81 11.43 -13.37
C VAL A 160 18.33 10.01 -13.02
N GLU A 161 18.13 9.70 -11.73
CA GLU A 161 17.63 8.39 -11.31
C GLU A 161 16.18 8.11 -11.78
N MET A 162 15.35 9.15 -11.94
CA MET A 162 13.98 8.98 -12.44
C MET A 162 13.92 8.82 -13.95
N LEU A 163 14.86 9.39 -14.68
CA LEU A 163 14.93 9.30 -16.12
C LEU A 163 15.72 8.07 -16.60
N ASP A 164 16.58 7.51 -15.73
CA ASP A 164 17.43 6.38 -16.06
C ASP A 164 18.13 6.60 -17.43
N ASP A 165 18.00 5.67 -18.36
CA ASP A 165 18.54 5.80 -19.73
C ASP A 165 17.52 6.37 -20.73
N TYR A 166 16.59 7.22 -20.29
CA TYR A 166 15.59 7.83 -21.16
C TYR A 166 16.21 8.60 -22.33
N GLN A 167 15.73 8.33 -23.56
CA GLN A 167 16.26 8.86 -24.81
C GLN A 167 15.32 9.83 -25.54
N GLY A 168 14.12 10.09 -24.97
CA GLY A 168 13.13 10.97 -25.58
C GLY A 168 13.32 12.46 -25.23
N TYR A 169 12.29 13.23 -25.44
CA TYR A 169 12.24 14.67 -25.13
C TYR A 169 11.61 14.91 -23.75
N LEU A 170 12.21 15.86 -23.01
CA LEU A 170 11.78 16.24 -21.67
C LEU A 170 11.34 17.71 -21.63
#